data_5aa428f59f785fe9ab54d907e4897186
#
_entry.id   5aa428f59f785fe9ab54d907e4897186
#
_cell.length_a   1.000
_cell.length_b   1.000
_cell.length_c   1.000
_cell.angle_alpha   90.00
_cell.angle_beta   90.00
_cell.angle_gamma   90.00
#
_symmetry.space_group_name_H-M   'P 1'
#
loop_
_entity.id
_entity.type
_entity.pdbx_description
1 polymer ?
#
loop_
_entity_poly.entity_id
_entity_poly.type
_entity_poly.pdbx_seq_one_letter_code
_entity_poly.pdbx_strand_id
1 'polypeptide(L)'
;MNSIKEIKEFINTNGNSEGCLENFIDEHYEEFEEIDFNYVETLETDERRWYIISTVVYEVYKNNMLLGYLAINEVTTLKSESSSYSDLFVDVEAYEVKKIVKESFEIIK
;
A
#
# COMPACT_ATOMS: atom_id res chain seq x y z
N MET A 1 -10.40 13.35 2.41
CA MET A 1 -10.70 11.96 2.87
C MET A 1 -10.51 11.87 4.37
N ASN A 2 -11.47 11.32 5.08
CA ASN A 2 -11.48 11.34 6.54
C ASN A 2 -11.49 9.95 7.19
N SER A 3 -11.62 8.89 6.41
CA SER A 3 -11.66 7.54 6.94
C SER A 3 -10.83 6.58 6.10
N ILE A 4 -10.46 5.45 6.72
CA ILE A 4 -9.71 4.41 6.03
C ILE A 4 -10.49 3.83 4.84
N LYS A 5 -11.81 3.73 4.99
CA LYS A 5 -12.68 3.23 3.93
C LYS A 5 -12.70 4.17 2.71
N GLU A 6 -12.77 5.47 2.94
CA GLU A 6 -12.72 6.46 1.86
C GLU A 6 -11.39 6.42 1.11
N ILE A 7 -10.29 6.29 1.84
CA ILE A 7 -8.94 6.19 1.26
C ILE A 7 -8.83 4.92 0.42
N LYS A 8 -9.30 3.79 0.93
CA LYS A 8 -9.33 2.53 0.20
C LYS A 8 -10.12 2.64 -1.09
N GLU A 9 -11.32 3.19 -1.03
CA GLU A 9 -12.18 3.36 -2.20
C GLU A 9 -11.56 4.29 -3.24
N PHE A 10 -10.93 5.37 -2.80
CA PHE A 10 -10.24 6.31 -3.70
C PHE A 10 -9.08 5.62 -4.43
N ILE A 11 -8.27 4.85 -3.72
CA ILE A 11 -7.16 4.10 -4.32
C ILE A 11 -7.69 3.09 -5.33
N ASN A 12 -8.70 2.30 -4.98
CA ASN A 12 -9.24 1.28 -5.86
C ASN A 12 -9.94 1.85 -7.10
N THR A 13 -10.51 3.05 -6.98
CA THR A 13 -11.16 3.71 -8.11
C THR A 13 -10.15 4.33 -9.08
N ASN A 14 -9.03 4.85 -8.58
CA ASN A 14 -8.09 5.65 -9.35
C ASN A 14 -6.72 5.02 -9.55
N GLY A 15 -6.50 3.82 -9.01
CA GLY A 15 -5.17 3.17 -8.98
C GLY A 15 -4.78 2.42 -10.26
N ASN A 16 -5.57 2.50 -11.32
CA ASN A 16 -5.30 1.77 -12.57
C ASN A 16 -3.97 2.21 -13.21
N SER A 17 -3.10 1.24 -13.44
CA SER A 17 -1.80 1.43 -14.11
C SER A 17 -0.86 2.41 -13.41
N GLU A 18 -1.05 2.70 -12.15
CA GLU A 18 -0.17 3.59 -11.37
C GLU A 18 1.11 2.90 -10.90
N GLY A 19 1.09 1.59 -10.80
CA GLY A 19 2.25 0.76 -10.48
C GLY A 19 2.57 0.68 -9.00
N CYS A 20 2.81 1.80 -8.34
CA CYS A 20 3.13 1.82 -6.92
C CYS A 20 2.40 2.94 -6.17
N LEU A 21 2.33 2.80 -4.85
CA LEU A 21 1.63 3.76 -3.99
C LEU A 21 2.27 5.16 -4.08
N GLU A 22 3.59 5.24 -4.08
CA GLU A 22 4.30 6.52 -4.17
C GLU A 22 3.92 7.28 -5.44
N ASN A 23 3.92 6.60 -6.59
CA ASN A 23 3.52 7.19 -7.86
C ASN A 23 2.06 7.64 -7.83
N PHE A 24 1.18 6.82 -7.24
CA PHE A 24 -0.23 7.14 -7.08
C PHE A 24 -0.43 8.40 -6.23
N ILE A 25 0.29 8.50 -5.11
CA ILE A 25 0.21 9.67 -4.22
C ILE A 25 0.70 10.93 -4.94
N ASP A 26 1.78 10.83 -5.71
CA ASP A 26 2.31 11.96 -6.47
C ASP A 26 1.31 12.47 -7.52
N GLU A 27 0.59 11.57 -8.19
CA GLU A 27 -0.44 11.92 -9.16
C GLU A 27 -1.69 12.54 -8.51
N HIS A 28 -1.94 12.25 -7.24
CA HIS A 28 -3.11 12.70 -6.50
C HIS A 28 -2.74 13.46 -5.23
N TYR A 29 -1.64 14.22 -5.27
CA TYR A 29 -1.07 14.83 -4.07
C TYR A 29 -2.05 15.74 -3.30
N GLU A 30 -2.98 16.40 -3.99
CA GLU A 30 -3.95 17.27 -3.34
C GLU A 30 -4.87 16.53 -2.38
N GLU A 31 -5.26 15.30 -2.73
CA GLU A 31 -6.12 14.46 -1.90
C GLU A 31 -5.37 13.84 -0.72
N PHE A 32 -4.04 13.69 -0.85
CA PHE A 32 -3.19 13.06 0.17
C PHE A 32 -2.34 14.04 0.97
N GLU A 33 -2.57 15.33 0.84
CA GLU A 33 -1.75 16.38 1.48
C GLU A 33 -1.62 16.21 2.99
N GLU A 34 -2.68 15.77 3.67
CA GLU A 34 -2.71 15.59 5.12
C GLU A 34 -2.59 14.12 5.54
N ILE A 35 -2.34 13.23 4.58
CA ILE A 35 -2.33 11.78 4.81
C ILE A 35 -0.92 11.23 4.67
N ASP A 36 -0.49 10.45 5.66
CA ASP A 36 0.80 9.78 5.68
C ASP A 36 0.62 8.27 5.74
N PHE A 37 1.47 7.58 5.00
CA PHE A 37 1.54 6.12 4.98
C PHE A 37 2.88 5.69 5.57
N ASN A 38 2.85 4.91 6.64
CA ASN A 38 4.05 4.37 7.26
C ASN A 38 4.10 2.85 7.05
N TYR A 39 5.21 2.38 6.51
CA TYR A 39 5.44 0.95 6.29
C TYR A 39 5.37 0.16 7.59
N VAL A 40 4.66 -0.96 7.59
CA VAL A 40 4.57 -1.89 8.71
C VAL A 40 5.27 -3.20 8.37
N GLU A 41 4.74 -3.91 7.36
CA GLU A 41 5.32 -5.18 6.94
C GLU A 41 4.90 -5.54 5.52
N THR A 42 5.62 -6.47 4.90
CA THR A 42 5.27 -7.05 3.62
C THR A 42 4.65 -8.43 3.86
N LEU A 43 3.42 -8.63 3.40
CA LEU A 43 2.69 -9.89 3.59
C LEU A 43 3.06 -10.92 2.53
N GLU A 44 3.09 -10.49 1.27
CA GLU A 44 3.33 -11.35 0.13
C GLU A 44 4.23 -10.65 -0.87
N THR A 45 5.02 -11.44 -1.58
CA THR A 45 5.88 -10.95 -2.66
C THR A 45 5.76 -11.91 -3.84
N ASP A 46 5.52 -11.35 -5.03
CA ASP A 46 5.42 -12.09 -6.27
C ASP A 46 6.45 -11.53 -7.26
N GLU A 47 7.46 -12.34 -7.54
CA GLU A 47 8.53 -11.94 -8.46
C GLU A 47 8.12 -12.18 -9.91
N ARG A 48 8.13 -11.11 -10.69
CA ARG A 48 7.86 -11.13 -12.12
C ARG A 48 9.13 -10.88 -12.90
N ARG A 49 9.07 -11.06 -14.23
CA ARG A 49 10.25 -10.92 -15.09
C ARG A 49 10.89 -9.53 -15.00
N TRP A 50 10.06 -8.49 -14.98
CA TRP A 50 10.53 -7.09 -15.06
C TRP A 50 10.33 -6.31 -13.76
N TYR A 51 9.63 -6.88 -12.80
CA TYR A 51 9.30 -6.20 -11.55
C TYR A 51 8.92 -7.19 -10.45
N ILE A 52 8.88 -6.70 -9.25
CA ILE A 52 8.36 -7.43 -8.09
C ILE A 52 7.11 -6.72 -7.60
N ILE A 53 6.01 -7.45 -7.47
CA ILE A 53 4.77 -6.97 -6.85
C ILE A 53 4.76 -7.47 -5.42
N SER A 54 4.38 -6.61 -4.49
CA SER A 54 4.23 -6.99 -3.09
C SER A 54 2.92 -6.48 -2.51
N THR A 55 2.41 -7.20 -1.52
CA THR A 55 1.30 -6.72 -0.69
C THR A 55 1.93 -6.17 0.58
N VAL A 56 1.85 -4.86 0.75
CA VAL A 56 2.52 -4.14 1.83
C VAL A 56 1.49 -3.53 2.76
N VAL A 57 1.64 -3.74 4.07
CA VAL A 57 0.77 -3.14 5.07
C VAL A 57 1.33 -1.80 5.49
N TYR A 58 0.47 -0.79 5.48
CA TYR A 58 0.79 0.56 5.93
C TYR A 58 -0.13 0.99 7.07
N GLU A 59 0.44 1.70 8.03
CA GLU A 59 -0.33 2.51 8.96
C GLU A 59 -0.70 3.80 8.23
N VAL A 60 -1.97 4.20 8.29
CA VAL A 60 -2.46 5.39 7.61
C VAL A 60 -2.84 6.44 8.63
N TYR A 61 -2.20 7.60 8.54
CA TYR A 61 -2.41 8.73 9.45
C TYR A 61 -3.00 9.91 8.70
N LYS A 62 -3.83 10.66 9.40
CA LYS A 62 -4.29 11.97 8.94
C LYS A 62 -4.03 12.98 10.05
N ASN A 63 -3.25 14.01 9.75
CA ASN A 63 -2.87 15.05 10.74
C ASN A 63 -2.31 14.42 12.03
N ASN A 64 -1.42 13.42 11.87
CA ASN A 64 -0.77 12.69 12.96
C ASN A 64 -1.72 11.80 13.78
N MET A 65 -2.95 11.57 13.31
CA MET A 65 -3.89 10.65 13.95
C MET A 65 -4.03 9.37 13.12
N LEU A 66 -3.86 8.23 13.76
CA LEU A 66 -3.99 6.93 13.10
C LEU A 66 -5.45 6.70 12.68
N LEU A 67 -5.68 6.52 11.39
CA LEU A 67 -6.99 6.17 10.84
C LEU A 67 -7.20 4.65 10.80
N GLY A 68 -6.14 3.89 10.57
CA GLY A 68 -6.20 2.44 10.45
C GLY A 68 -5.05 1.89 9.63
N TYR A 69 -5.25 0.70 9.09
CA TYR A 69 -4.25 -0.02 8.31
C TYR A 69 -4.81 -0.38 6.94
N LEU A 70 -3.98 -0.29 5.92
CA LEU A 70 -4.31 -0.77 4.58
C LEU A 70 -3.21 -1.71 4.08
N ALA A 71 -3.61 -2.78 3.43
CA ALA A 71 -2.69 -3.59 2.64
C ALA A 71 -2.77 -3.09 1.21
N ILE A 72 -1.63 -2.75 0.64
CA ILE A 72 -1.52 -2.20 -0.71
C ILE A 72 -0.79 -3.19 -1.61
N ASN A 73 -1.44 -3.58 -2.71
CA ASN A 73 -0.79 -4.32 -3.79
C ASN A 73 -0.11 -3.32 -4.70
N GLU A 74 1.21 -3.44 -4.85
CA GLU A 74 2.00 -2.47 -5.61
C GLU A 74 3.30 -3.07 -6.11
N VAL A 75 3.87 -2.45 -7.13
CA VAL A 75 5.22 -2.75 -7.57
C VAL A 75 6.21 -2.16 -6.57
N THR A 76 7.03 -3.00 -5.97
CA THR A 76 8.02 -2.57 -4.99
C THR A 76 9.44 -2.51 -5.53
N THR A 77 9.70 -3.19 -6.64
CA THR A 77 11.03 -3.18 -7.28
C THR A 77 10.89 -3.24 -8.79
N LEU A 78 11.58 -2.37 -9.50
CA LEU A 78 11.75 -2.44 -10.95
C LEU A 78 13.07 -3.13 -11.26
N LYS A 79 13.05 -4.15 -12.11
CA LYS A 79 14.25 -4.89 -12.53
C LYS A 79 14.92 -4.28 -13.76
N SER A 80 14.24 -3.37 -14.45
CA SER A 80 14.75 -2.70 -15.65
C SER A 80 14.79 -1.18 -15.43
N GLU A 81 15.94 -0.58 -15.69
CA GLU A 81 16.13 0.87 -15.57
C GLU A 81 15.39 1.66 -16.64
N SER A 82 15.01 1.00 -17.74
CA SER A 82 14.33 1.65 -18.85
C SER A 82 12.82 1.72 -18.70
N SER A 83 12.25 1.06 -17.68
CA SER A 83 10.80 1.02 -17.46
C SER A 83 10.39 1.98 -16.36
N SER A 84 9.25 2.65 -16.55
CA SER A 84 8.59 3.40 -15.49
C SER A 84 7.46 2.56 -14.91
N TYR A 85 6.97 2.92 -13.72
CA TYR A 85 5.86 2.20 -13.08
C TYR A 85 4.59 2.19 -13.93
N SER A 86 4.30 3.30 -14.61
CA SER A 86 3.11 3.40 -15.47
C SER A 86 3.19 2.53 -16.73
N ASP A 87 4.39 2.18 -17.18
CA ASP A 87 4.58 1.32 -18.37
C ASP A 87 4.29 -0.15 -18.09
N LEU A 88 4.15 -0.53 -16.83
CA LEU A 88 3.92 -1.91 -16.43
C LEU A 88 2.44 -2.30 -16.41
N PHE A 89 1.54 -1.32 -16.47
CA PHE A 89 0.09 -1.51 -16.42
C PHE A 89 -0.36 -2.30 -15.17
N VAL A 90 0.34 -2.11 -14.06
CA VAL A 90 0.00 -2.75 -12.78
C VAL A 90 -0.87 -1.80 -11.97
N ASP A 91 -2.02 -2.29 -11.52
CA ASP A 91 -2.94 -1.51 -10.70
C ASP A 91 -2.48 -1.47 -9.25
N VAL A 92 -2.63 -0.30 -8.62
CA VAL A 92 -2.47 -0.16 -7.17
C VAL A 92 -3.82 -0.46 -6.55
N GLU A 93 -3.87 -1.46 -5.68
CA GLU A 93 -5.10 -1.91 -5.03
C GLU A 93 -4.93 -1.85 -3.51
N ALA A 94 -6.02 -1.52 -2.82
CA ALA A 94 -6.03 -1.37 -1.38
C ALA A 94 -7.08 -2.27 -0.72
N TYR A 95 -6.71 -2.86 0.41
CA TYR A 95 -7.57 -3.72 1.21
C TYR A 95 -7.50 -3.29 2.67
N GLU A 96 -8.63 -3.26 3.36
CA GLU A 96 -8.65 -3.02 4.79
C GLU A 96 -8.09 -4.24 5.52
N VAL A 97 -7.24 -3.99 6.52
CA VAL A 97 -6.68 -5.04 7.36
C VAL A 97 -6.81 -4.65 8.83
N LYS A 98 -6.91 -5.65 9.68
CA LYS A 98 -6.94 -5.47 11.13
C LYS A 98 -5.61 -5.94 11.70
N LYS A 99 -5.12 -5.21 12.68
CA LYS A 99 -3.98 -5.67 13.45
C LYS A 99 -4.43 -6.84 14.33
N ILE A 100 -3.86 -8.01 14.09
CA ILE A 100 -4.14 -9.21 14.89
C ILE A 100 -3.07 -9.32 15.95
N VAL A 101 -3.49 -9.33 17.21
CA VAL A 101 -2.59 -9.70 18.31
C VAL A 101 -2.56 -11.22 18.31
N LYS A 102 -1.46 -11.79 17.83
CA LYS A 102 -1.29 -13.24 17.89
C LYS A 102 -1.10 -13.62 19.35
N GLU A 103 -2.01 -14.45 19.84
CA GLU A 103 -1.79 -15.12 21.13
C GLU A 103 -0.61 -16.06 20.93
N SER A 104 0.40 -15.88 21.73
CA SER A 104 1.51 -16.81 21.80
C SER A 104 1.36 -17.66 23.03
N PHE A 105 1.68 -18.94 22.90
CA PHE A 105 1.61 -19.87 24.03
C PHE A 105 3.03 -20.14 24.50
N GLU A 106 3.24 -20.02 25.80
CA GLU A 106 4.51 -20.36 26.45
C GLU A 106 4.34 -21.62 27.25
N ILE A 107 5.40 -22.43 27.30
CA ILE A 107 5.41 -23.62 28.15
C ILE A 107 5.52 -23.19 29.61
N ILE A 108 4.57 -23.59 30.41
CA ILE A 108 4.61 -23.36 31.86
C ILE A 108 5.59 -24.38 32.45
N LYS A 109 6.64 -23.87 33.01
CA LYS A 109 7.66 -24.68 33.69
C LYS A 109 7.46 -24.69 35.20
#